data_7f6d67f824c0b81584f436d0c03efb5f
#
_entry.id   7f6d67f824c0b81584f436d0c03efb5f
#
_cell.length_a   1.000
_cell.length_b   1.000
_cell.length_c   1.000
_cell.angle_alpha   90.00
_cell.angle_beta   90.00
_cell.angle_gamma   90.00
#
_symmetry.space_group_name_H-M   'P 1'
#
loop_
_entity.id
_entity.type
_entity.pdbx_description
1 polymer ?
#
loop_
_entity_poly.entity_id
_entity_poly.type
_entity_poly.pdbx_seq_one_letter_code
_entity_poly.pdbx_strand_id
1 'polypeptide(L)'
;MAPRKFFCTFPQDLISEPIISHTLGERFGVVPNIRAASITDTFALVAVEIEGDSDKIDESVVYLRERGVKVEEITEDEDAPGV
;
A
#
# COMPACT_ATOMS: atom_id res chain seq x y z
N MET A 1 2.82 12.87 -12.53
CA MET A 1 3.74 11.75 -12.34
C MET A 1 3.01 10.45 -12.36
N ALA A 2 3.65 9.41 -12.89
CA ALA A 2 3.02 8.11 -12.96
C ALA A 2 2.87 7.52 -11.55
N PRO A 3 1.74 6.92 -11.25
CA PRO A 3 1.58 6.26 -9.95
C PRO A 3 2.47 5.03 -9.87
N ARG A 4 2.85 4.69 -8.64
CA ARG A 4 3.61 3.47 -8.37
C ARG A 4 2.67 2.44 -7.74
N LYS A 5 2.84 1.20 -8.11
CA LYS A 5 1.95 0.12 -7.69
C LYS A 5 2.62 -0.74 -6.63
N PHE A 6 1.86 -1.08 -5.61
CA PHE A 6 2.36 -1.88 -4.49
C PHE A 6 1.35 -2.94 -4.11
N PHE A 7 1.87 -4.05 -3.64
CA PHE A 7 1.07 -5.11 -3.07
C PHE A 7 1.39 -5.19 -1.58
N CYS A 8 0.39 -4.98 -0.74
CA CYS A 8 0.58 -4.87 0.70
C CYS A 8 -0.13 -5.99 1.43
N THR A 9 0.54 -6.58 2.41
CA THR A 9 -0.06 -7.60 3.27
C THR A 9 -0.09 -7.05 4.69
N PHE A 10 -1.29 -6.88 5.23
CA PHE A 10 -1.51 -6.34 6.56
C PHE A 10 -1.75 -7.47 7.56
N PRO A 11 -1.04 -7.47 8.69
CA PRO A 11 -1.33 -8.44 9.74
C PRO A 11 -2.66 -8.12 10.42
N GLN A 12 -3.20 -9.08 11.15
CA GLN A 12 -4.52 -8.98 11.75
C GLN A 12 -4.71 -7.74 12.60
N ASP A 13 -3.72 -7.37 13.39
CA ASP A 13 -3.83 -6.25 14.32
C ASP A 13 -3.87 -4.89 13.62
N LEU A 14 -3.57 -4.84 12.32
CA LEU A 14 -3.60 -3.59 11.56
C LEU A 14 -4.80 -3.49 10.62
N ILE A 15 -5.60 -4.55 10.49
CA ILE A 15 -6.69 -4.58 9.52
C ILE A 15 -7.71 -3.47 9.78
N SER A 16 -7.97 -3.17 11.03
CA SER A 16 -8.99 -2.18 11.37
C SER A 16 -8.47 -0.73 11.33
N GLU A 17 -7.17 -0.52 11.14
CA GLU A 17 -6.63 0.84 11.09
C GLU A 17 -6.72 1.38 9.66
N PRO A 18 -7.14 2.63 9.49
CA PRO A 18 -7.28 3.22 8.15
C PRO A 18 -5.94 3.73 7.63
N ILE A 19 -4.93 2.86 7.59
CA ILE A 19 -3.57 3.28 7.23
C ILE A 19 -3.52 3.77 5.79
N ILE A 20 -3.96 2.95 4.85
CA ILE A 20 -3.89 3.34 3.44
C ILE A 20 -4.90 4.43 3.11
N SER A 21 -6.13 4.26 3.56
CA SER A 21 -7.19 5.18 3.16
C SER A 21 -7.08 6.57 3.78
N HIS A 22 -6.38 6.70 4.90
CA HIS A 22 -6.33 7.97 5.61
C HIS A 22 -4.90 8.40 5.95
N THR A 23 -4.16 7.54 6.64
CA THR A 23 -2.87 7.93 7.22
C THR A 23 -1.85 8.32 6.15
N LEU A 24 -1.77 7.58 5.06
CA LEU A 24 -0.80 7.89 4.00
C LEU A 24 -1.06 9.27 3.39
N GLY A 25 -2.32 9.58 3.13
CA GLY A 25 -2.67 10.88 2.58
C GLY A 25 -2.38 12.01 3.53
N GLU A 26 -2.74 11.82 4.79
CA GLU A 26 -2.59 12.88 5.78
C GLU A 26 -1.14 13.14 6.16
N ARG A 27 -0.35 12.07 6.33
CA ARG A 27 1.02 12.22 6.80
C ARG A 27 2.02 12.53 5.69
N PHE A 28 1.80 11.98 4.51
CA PHE A 28 2.80 12.04 3.44
C PHE A 28 2.34 12.82 2.22
N GLY A 29 1.07 13.20 2.20
CA GLY A 29 0.54 13.97 1.07
C GLY A 29 0.46 13.18 -0.23
N VAL A 30 0.48 11.85 -0.14
CA VAL A 30 0.32 10.99 -1.31
C VAL A 30 -1.14 10.61 -1.47
N VAL A 31 -1.51 10.16 -2.67
CA VAL A 31 -2.89 9.75 -2.95
C VAL A 31 -2.90 8.24 -3.21
N PRO A 32 -3.33 7.43 -2.23
CA PRO A 32 -3.42 6.00 -2.43
C PRO A 32 -4.77 5.63 -3.05
N ASN A 33 -4.71 4.84 -4.13
CA ASN A 33 -5.90 4.34 -4.80
C ASN A 33 -5.93 2.83 -4.68
N ILE A 34 -6.85 2.31 -3.90
CA ILE A 34 -6.97 0.86 -3.71
C ILE A 34 -7.60 0.26 -4.96
N ARG A 35 -6.88 -0.66 -5.58
CA ARG A 35 -7.34 -1.32 -6.80
C ARG A 35 -8.04 -2.65 -6.50
N ALA A 36 -7.61 -3.35 -5.48
CA ALA A 36 -8.20 -4.60 -5.07
C ALA A 36 -7.83 -4.88 -3.64
N ALA A 37 -8.70 -5.57 -2.94
CA ALA A 37 -8.44 -5.95 -1.55
C ALA A 37 -9.12 -7.28 -1.27
N SER A 38 -8.43 -8.12 -0.50
CA SER A 38 -8.97 -9.38 -0.04
C SER A 38 -8.69 -9.48 1.45
N ILE A 39 -9.72 -9.51 2.25
CA ILE A 39 -9.60 -9.48 3.70
C ILE A 39 -10.08 -10.81 4.28
N THR A 40 -9.24 -11.42 5.11
CA THR A 40 -9.59 -12.65 5.83
C THR A 40 -9.51 -12.37 7.32
N ASP A 41 -9.74 -13.41 8.13
CA ASP A 41 -9.70 -13.26 9.60
C ASP A 41 -8.28 -12.99 10.08
N THR A 42 -7.26 -13.37 9.32
CA THR A 42 -5.89 -13.33 9.79
C THR A 42 -5.01 -12.31 9.08
N PHE A 43 -5.39 -11.89 7.88
CA PHE A 43 -4.60 -10.90 7.15
C PHE A 43 -5.45 -10.21 6.08
N ALA A 44 -4.92 -9.12 5.55
CA ALA A 44 -5.53 -8.43 4.43
C ALA A 44 -4.49 -8.23 3.34
N LEU A 45 -4.88 -8.52 2.10
CA LEU A 45 -4.05 -8.28 0.92
C LEU A 45 -4.64 -7.09 0.18
N VAL A 46 -3.82 -6.10 -0.12
CA VAL A 46 -4.29 -4.88 -0.78
C VAL A 46 -3.36 -4.53 -1.93
N ALA A 47 -3.94 -4.38 -3.11
CA ALA A 47 -3.21 -3.85 -4.26
C ALA A 47 -3.55 -2.37 -4.36
N VAL A 48 -2.54 -1.52 -4.30
CA VAL A 48 -2.73 -0.08 -4.24
C VAL A 48 -1.81 0.64 -5.23
N GLU A 49 -2.32 1.70 -5.85
CA GLU A 49 -1.50 2.62 -6.64
C GLU A 49 -1.34 3.89 -5.83
N ILE A 50 -0.10 4.32 -5.65
CA ILE A 50 0.18 5.52 -4.87
C ILE A 50 0.72 6.61 -5.79
N GLU A 51 0.07 7.77 -5.80
CA GLU A 51 0.47 8.92 -6.59
C GLU A 51 1.05 9.99 -5.68
N GLY A 52 2.07 10.68 -6.18
CA GLY A 52 2.71 11.75 -5.45
C GLY A 52 4.18 11.84 -5.78
N ASP A 53 4.89 12.66 -5.02
CA ASP A 53 6.33 12.78 -5.19
C ASP A 53 7.01 11.46 -4.82
N SER A 54 8.01 11.08 -5.61
CA SER A 54 8.70 9.82 -5.39
C SER A 54 9.27 9.71 -3.97
N ASP A 55 9.83 10.80 -3.44
CA ASP A 55 10.36 10.82 -2.09
C ASP A 55 9.29 10.54 -1.04
N LYS A 56 8.11 11.10 -1.24
CA LYS A 56 7.00 10.91 -0.30
C LYS A 56 6.44 9.51 -0.38
N ILE A 57 6.41 8.94 -1.59
CA ILE A 57 6.00 7.55 -1.74
C ILE A 57 6.98 6.63 -1.02
N ASP A 58 8.28 6.87 -1.18
CA ASP A 58 9.29 6.07 -0.48
C ASP A 58 9.13 6.16 1.03
N GLU A 59 8.88 7.37 1.55
CA GLU A 59 8.66 7.55 2.99
C GLU A 59 7.43 6.79 3.47
N SER A 60 6.37 6.80 2.67
CA SER A 60 5.15 6.10 3.04
C SER A 60 5.38 4.58 3.07
N VAL A 61 6.19 4.05 2.16
CA VAL A 61 6.51 2.63 2.15
C VAL A 61 7.33 2.26 3.38
N VAL A 62 8.31 3.09 3.76
CA VAL A 62 9.08 2.85 4.98
C VAL A 62 8.15 2.83 6.19
N TYR A 63 7.23 3.77 6.27
CA TYR A 63 6.26 3.83 7.36
C TYR A 63 5.44 2.53 7.44
N LEU A 64 4.94 2.06 6.30
CA LEU A 64 4.16 0.82 6.27
C LEU A 64 4.98 -0.35 6.79
N ARG A 65 6.22 -0.46 6.34
CA ARG A 65 7.09 -1.56 6.77
C ARG A 65 7.40 -1.49 8.26
N GLU A 66 7.59 -0.29 8.78
CA GLU A 66 7.84 -0.11 10.21
C GLU A 66 6.64 -0.50 11.06
N ARG A 67 5.43 -0.37 10.50
CA ARG A 67 4.22 -0.78 11.19
C ARG A 67 3.99 -2.30 11.10
N GLY A 68 4.78 -3.00 10.31
CA GLY A 68 4.65 -4.45 10.18
C GLY A 68 3.93 -4.90 8.92
N VAL A 69 3.68 -3.99 7.99
CA VAL A 69 3.05 -4.32 6.71
C VAL A 69 4.12 -4.83 5.76
N LYS A 70 3.85 -5.92 5.08
CA LYS A 70 4.73 -6.37 3.99
C LYS A 70 4.36 -5.59 2.74
N VAL A 71 5.34 -4.96 2.13
CA VAL A 71 5.11 -4.13 0.95
C VAL A 71 6.02 -4.58 -0.17
N GLU A 72 5.44 -4.88 -1.33
CA GLU A 72 6.20 -5.21 -2.53
C GLU A 72 5.79 -4.26 -3.64
N GLU A 73 6.78 -3.65 -4.28
CA GLU A 73 6.49 -2.80 -5.42
C GLU A 73 6.31 -3.67 -6.66
N ILE A 74 5.24 -3.42 -7.40
CA ILE A 74 4.94 -4.14 -8.64
C ILE A 74 5.43 -3.28 -9.78
N THR A 75 6.40 -3.79 -10.54
CA THR A 75 6.92 -3.06 -11.69
C THR A 75 6.06 -3.38 -12.92
N GLU A 76 6.18 -2.55 -13.93
CA GLU A 76 5.40 -2.74 -15.15
C GLU A 76 5.74 -4.03 -15.88
N ASP A 77 6.97 -4.52 -15.69
CA ASP A 77 7.44 -5.73 -16.36
C ASP A 77 6.85 -6.99 -15.74
N GLU A 78 6.24 -6.86 -14.58
CA GLU A 78 5.68 -7.99 -13.88
C GLU A 78 4.17 -7.92 -13.94
N ASP A 79 3.54 -8.97 -14.45
CA ASP A 79 2.10 -9.04 -14.38
C ASP A 79 1.70 -9.17 -12.92
N ALA A 80 0.66 -8.44 -12.54
CA ALA A 80 0.17 -8.54 -11.18
C ALA A 80 -0.23 -9.99 -10.90
N PRO A 81 0.24 -10.56 -9.77
CA PRO A 81 -0.13 -11.92 -9.43
C PRO A 81 -1.63 -12.08 -9.33
N GLY A 82 -2.14 -13.16 -9.84
CA GLY A 82 -3.56 -13.45 -9.73
C GLY A 82 -4.45 -12.68 -10.67
N VAL A 83 -3.85 -12.04 -11.62
CA VAL A 83 -4.61 -11.28 -12.62
C VAL A 83 -4.91 -12.17 -13.79
#